data_694dd2c42f756fac9bbe49a73093c719
#
_entry.id   694dd2c42f756fac9bbe49a73093c719
#
_cell.length_a   1.000
_cell.length_b   1.000
_cell.length_c   1.000
_cell.angle_alpha   90.00
_cell.angle_beta   90.00
_cell.angle_gamma   90.00
#
_symmetry.space_group_name_H-M   'P 1'
#
loop_
_entity.id
_entity.type
_entity.pdbx_description
1 polymer ?
#
loop_
_entity_poly.entity_id
_entity_poly.type
_entity_poly.pdbx_seq_one_letter_code
_entity_poly.pdbx_strand_id
1 'polypeptide(L)'
;MEFNWGLLFTVIDLLILYVLLRNFLAGLRGVDPAMLEAAAGMGMTTLQMLYKIRLPLSLNPLFAGLRLAAVSTIGIATIAATINAGGLGSILFDGLRSMNMYKIMWGALLSACLAIGANHLLLWLENKVAVTIPGAKGSV
;
A
#
# COMPACT_ATOMS: atom_id res chain seq x y z
N MET A 1 13.46 9.63 -32.44
CA MET A 1 13.63 9.75 -30.96
C MET A 1 13.52 8.35 -30.39
N GLU A 2 14.65 7.75 -30.00
CA GLU A 2 14.60 6.49 -29.29
C GLU A 2 14.08 6.77 -27.87
N PHE A 3 12.91 6.23 -27.58
CA PHE A 3 12.32 6.35 -26.24
C PHE A 3 13.17 5.56 -25.26
N ASN A 4 13.81 6.25 -24.32
CA ASN A 4 14.75 5.63 -23.40
C ASN A 4 14.00 4.95 -22.24
N TRP A 5 13.63 3.68 -22.44
CA TRP A 5 12.95 2.85 -21.45
C TRP A 5 13.67 2.83 -20.09
N GLY A 6 15.01 2.90 -20.12
CA GLY A 6 15.82 2.94 -18.89
C GLY A 6 15.53 4.18 -18.03
N LEU A 7 15.43 5.36 -18.66
CA LEU A 7 15.06 6.59 -17.94
C LEU A 7 13.65 6.50 -17.36
N LEU A 8 12.70 5.93 -18.09
CA LEU A 8 11.33 5.77 -17.62
C LEU A 8 11.25 4.86 -16.40
N PHE A 9 11.92 3.71 -16.42
CA PHE A 9 11.97 2.82 -15.27
C PHE A 9 12.64 3.48 -14.07
N THR A 10 13.75 4.21 -14.27
CA THR A 10 14.44 4.93 -13.20
C THR A 10 13.54 5.99 -12.54
N VAL A 11 12.77 6.73 -13.33
CA VAL A 11 11.82 7.73 -12.81
C VAL A 11 10.71 7.06 -12.01
N ILE A 12 10.16 5.92 -12.50
CA ILE A 12 9.13 5.16 -11.79
C ILE A 12 9.68 4.63 -10.46
N ASP A 13 10.89 4.06 -10.44
CA ASP A 13 11.51 3.55 -9.22
C ASP A 13 11.74 4.66 -8.18
N LEU A 14 12.19 5.84 -8.62
CA LEU A 14 12.37 7.00 -7.76
C LEU A 14 11.03 7.50 -7.18
N LEU A 15 9.95 7.49 -7.97
CA LEU A 15 8.62 7.86 -7.50
C LEU A 15 8.09 6.86 -6.47
N ILE A 16 8.27 5.56 -6.71
CA ILE A 16 7.88 4.51 -5.76
C ILE A 16 8.65 4.66 -4.46
N LEU A 17 9.98 4.84 -4.54
CA LEU A 17 10.84 5.06 -3.37
C LEU A 17 10.42 6.31 -2.59
N TYR A 18 10.12 7.42 -3.28
CA TYR A 18 9.64 8.64 -2.67
C TYR A 18 8.32 8.43 -1.91
N VAL A 19 7.36 7.74 -2.52
CA VAL A 19 6.06 7.46 -1.89
C VAL A 19 6.23 6.58 -0.66
N LEU A 20 7.06 5.54 -0.73
CA LEU A 20 7.36 4.66 0.40
C LEU A 20 8.02 5.43 1.55
N LEU A 21 9.04 6.24 1.26
CA LEU A 21 9.71 7.08 2.24
C LEU A 21 8.75 8.06 2.91
N ARG A 22 7.89 8.70 2.13
CA ARG A 22 6.90 9.66 2.66
C ARG A 22 5.91 8.99 3.59
N ASN A 23 5.41 7.81 3.24
CA ASN A 23 4.49 7.03 4.08
C ASN A 23 5.19 6.55 5.37
N PHE A 24 6.44 6.11 5.27
CA PHE A 24 7.23 5.71 6.42
C PHE A 24 7.47 6.89 7.39
N LEU A 25 7.87 8.04 6.87
CA LEU A 25 8.05 9.27 7.66
C LEU A 25 6.75 9.75 8.30
N ALA A 26 5.63 9.67 7.57
CA ALA A 26 4.32 10.00 8.12
C ALA A 26 3.94 9.07 9.27
N GLY A 27 4.20 7.77 9.14
CA GLY A 27 4.02 6.79 10.22
C GLY A 27 4.85 7.11 11.46
N LEU A 28 6.14 7.45 11.29
CA LEU A 28 7.02 7.83 12.39
C LEU A 28 6.60 9.13 13.11
N ARG A 29 6.01 10.07 12.36
CA ARG A 29 5.51 11.34 12.90
C ARG A 29 4.13 11.21 13.55
N GLY A 30 3.37 10.19 13.20
CA GLY A 30 2.03 9.91 13.74
C GLY A 30 2.02 9.37 15.17
N VAL A 31 3.19 9.13 15.78
CA VAL A 31 3.28 8.68 17.17
C VAL A 31 2.96 9.85 18.10
N ASP A 32 2.07 9.59 19.07
CA ASP A 32 1.60 10.60 20.05
C ASP A 32 2.79 11.24 20.81
N PRO A 33 2.92 12.57 20.78
CA PRO A 33 3.95 13.29 21.52
C PRO A 33 3.95 12.97 23.01
N ALA A 34 2.79 12.76 23.63
CA ALA A 34 2.67 12.43 25.05
C ALA A 34 3.37 11.10 25.39
N MET A 35 3.31 10.10 24.51
CA MET A 35 4.05 8.84 24.68
C MET A 35 5.56 9.06 24.63
N LEU A 36 6.03 9.98 23.80
CA LEU A 36 7.46 10.29 23.65
C LEU A 36 7.97 11.07 24.87
N GLU A 37 7.18 11.99 25.41
CA GLU A 37 7.50 12.73 26.62
C GLU A 37 7.56 11.80 27.84
N ALA A 38 6.59 10.88 27.96
CA ALA A 38 6.61 9.87 29.02
C ALA A 38 7.85 8.97 28.93
N ALA A 39 8.23 8.54 27.75
CA ALA A 39 9.42 7.74 27.51
C ALA A 39 10.72 8.51 27.85
N ALA A 40 10.77 9.79 27.50
CA ALA A 40 11.89 10.67 27.86
C ALA A 40 11.98 10.85 29.38
N GLY A 41 10.83 11.03 30.06
CA GLY A 41 10.75 11.09 31.51
C GLY A 41 11.25 9.82 32.23
N MET A 42 11.09 8.66 31.59
CA MET A 42 11.65 7.37 32.05
C MET A 42 13.15 7.20 31.75
N GLY A 43 13.83 8.21 31.19
CA GLY A 43 15.26 8.17 30.89
C GLY A 43 15.61 7.41 29.60
N MET A 44 14.67 7.18 28.69
CA MET A 44 14.97 6.54 27.41
C MET A 44 15.76 7.47 26.49
N THR A 45 16.81 6.93 25.87
CA THR A 45 17.56 7.67 24.86
C THR A 45 16.76 7.78 23.56
N THR A 46 17.08 8.76 22.71
CA THR A 46 16.40 8.99 21.41
C THR A 46 16.41 7.74 20.52
N LEU A 47 17.51 6.98 20.51
CA LEU A 47 17.62 5.73 19.77
C LEU A 47 16.71 4.65 20.36
N GLN A 48 16.62 4.53 21.67
CA GLN A 48 15.70 3.59 22.32
C GLN A 48 14.24 3.92 22.04
N MET A 49 13.87 5.21 22.06
CA MET A 49 12.54 5.67 21.66
C MET A 49 12.23 5.34 20.20
N LEU A 50 13.20 5.51 19.29
CA LEU A 50 13.03 5.18 17.88
C LEU A 50 12.72 3.69 17.69
N TYR A 51 13.55 2.80 18.26
CA TYR A 51 13.41 1.35 18.04
C TYR A 51 12.29 0.71 18.84
N LYS A 52 12.03 1.17 20.08
CA LYS A 52 11.05 0.53 20.98
C LYS A 52 9.65 1.13 20.88
N ILE A 53 9.52 2.38 20.43
CA ILE A 53 8.24 3.08 20.42
C ILE A 53 7.88 3.50 19.00
N ARG A 54 8.67 4.36 18.34
CA ARG A 54 8.31 4.93 17.03
C ARG A 54 8.23 3.89 15.94
N LEU A 55 9.21 3.01 15.83
CA LEU A 55 9.26 2.01 14.77
C LEU A 55 8.09 1.02 14.84
N PRO A 56 7.79 0.36 15.97
CA PRO A 56 6.66 -0.56 16.03
C PRO A 56 5.30 0.12 15.82
N LEU A 57 5.11 1.34 16.36
CA LEU A 57 3.84 2.06 16.19
C LEU A 57 3.67 2.60 14.76
N SER A 58 4.74 2.90 14.03
CA SER A 58 4.67 3.38 12.64
C SER A 58 4.31 2.29 11.63
N LEU A 59 4.41 1.02 12.00
CA LEU A 59 4.08 -0.09 11.09
C LEU A 59 2.59 -0.12 10.73
N ASN A 60 1.69 0.13 11.67
CA ASN A 60 0.25 0.13 11.42
C ASN A 60 -0.16 1.14 10.31
N PRO A 61 0.19 2.44 10.41
CA PRO A 61 -0.09 3.39 9.33
C PRO A 61 0.66 3.07 8.04
N LEU A 62 1.84 2.46 8.10
CA LEU A 62 2.57 2.02 6.91
C LEU A 62 1.79 0.93 6.15
N PHE A 63 1.32 -0.11 6.84
CA PHE A 63 0.52 -1.16 6.23
C PHE A 63 -0.83 -0.65 5.72
N ALA A 64 -1.47 0.28 6.44
CA ALA A 64 -2.70 0.92 5.98
C ALA A 64 -2.46 1.70 4.67
N GLY A 65 -1.37 2.46 4.57
CA GLY A 65 -0.97 3.16 3.34
C GLY A 65 -0.66 2.22 2.18
N LEU A 66 0.06 1.13 2.44
CA LEU A 66 0.38 0.11 1.44
C LEU A 66 -0.88 -0.58 0.91
N ARG A 67 -1.85 -0.86 1.79
CA ARG A 67 -3.15 -1.44 1.41
C ARG A 67 -3.94 -0.49 0.51
N LEU A 68 -4.01 0.78 0.88
CA LEU A 68 -4.68 1.79 0.06
C LEU A 68 -4.01 1.93 -1.30
N ALA A 69 -2.68 1.97 -1.35
CA ALA A 69 -1.91 2.02 -2.59
C ALA A 69 -2.17 0.79 -3.48
N ALA A 70 -2.17 -0.42 -2.91
CA ALA A 70 -2.42 -1.64 -3.67
C ALA A 70 -3.83 -1.65 -4.30
N VAL A 71 -4.87 -1.32 -3.53
CA VAL A 71 -6.25 -1.28 -4.03
C VAL A 71 -6.41 -0.19 -5.10
N SER A 72 -5.82 1.00 -4.87
CA SER A 72 -5.84 2.10 -5.85
C SER A 72 -5.12 1.73 -7.15
N THR A 73 -3.98 1.05 -7.06
CA THR A 73 -3.22 0.59 -8.23
C THR A 73 -4.03 -0.40 -9.07
N ILE A 74 -4.74 -1.35 -8.43
CA ILE A 74 -5.62 -2.29 -9.14
C ILE A 74 -6.75 -1.54 -9.86
N GLY A 75 -7.35 -0.55 -9.23
CA GLY A 75 -8.36 0.30 -9.84
C GLY A 75 -7.84 1.07 -11.06
N ILE A 76 -6.68 1.70 -10.91
CA ILE A 76 -6.02 2.45 -12.00
C ILE A 76 -5.62 1.50 -13.15
N ALA A 77 -5.06 0.32 -12.83
CA ALA A 77 -4.70 -0.69 -13.82
C ALA A 77 -5.92 -1.19 -14.61
N THR A 78 -7.07 -1.32 -13.95
CA THR A 78 -8.33 -1.67 -14.62
C THR A 78 -8.75 -0.60 -15.63
N ILE A 79 -8.63 0.69 -15.25
CA ILE A 79 -8.92 1.82 -16.17
C ILE A 79 -7.89 1.90 -17.29
N ALA A 80 -6.61 1.67 -17.02
CA ALA A 80 -5.54 1.70 -18.03
C ALA A 80 -5.75 0.67 -19.15
N ALA A 81 -6.51 -0.38 -18.91
CA ALA A 81 -6.90 -1.33 -19.95
C ALA A 81 -7.75 -0.72 -21.07
N THR A 82 -8.37 0.47 -20.86
CA THR A 82 -9.09 1.21 -21.92
C THR A 82 -8.20 1.61 -23.09
N ILE A 83 -6.91 1.83 -22.83
CA ILE A 83 -5.88 2.23 -23.80
C ILE A 83 -5.03 1.05 -24.29
N ASN A 84 -5.60 -0.16 -24.29
CA ASN A 84 -4.92 -1.41 -24.71
C ASN A 84 -3.69 -1.79 -23.85
N ALA A 85 -3.63 -1.36 -22.60
CA ALA A 85 -2.57 -1.77 -21.67
C ALA A 85 -2.65 -3.24 -21.24
N GLY A 86 -3.70 -3.96 -21.66
CA GLY A 86 -3.91 -5.37 -21.31
C GLY A 86 -4.42 -5.60 -19.88
N GLY A 87 -4.31 -6.85 -19.40
CA GLY A 87 -4.70 -7.23 -18.06
C GLY A 87 -6.19 -7.56 -17.89
N LEU A 88 -6.65 -7.73 -16.65
CA LEU A 88 -8.05 -8.11 -16.36
C LEU A 88 -9.07 -7.07 -16.80
N GLY A 89 -8.69 -5.80 -16.80
CA GLY A 89 -9.54 -4.72 -17.30
C GLY A 89 -9.86 -4.82 -18.79
N SER A 90 -9.00 -5.46 -19.60
CA SER A 90 -9.27 -5.64 -21.03
C SER A 90 -10.55 -6.45 -21.28
N ILE A 91 -10.81 -7.48 -20.49
CA ILE A 91 -12.01 -8.31 -20.57
C ILE A 91 -13.26 -7.46 -20.31
N LEU A 92 -13.20 -6.58 -19.31
CA LEU A 92 -14.30 -5.68 -18.97
C LEU A 92 -14.57 -4.67 -20.10
N PHE A 93 -13.52 -4.05 -20.65
CA PHE A 93 -13.67 -3.05 -21.71
C PHE A 93 -14.02 -3.68 -23.05
N ASP A 94 -13.53 -4.88 -23.38
CA ASP A 94 -13.99 -5.66 -24.53
C ASP A 94 -15.47 -6.02 -24.41
N GLY A 95 -15.92 -6.34 -23.22
CA GLY A 95 -17.32 -6.54 -22.91
C GLY A 95 -18.17 -5.29 -23.17
N LEU A 96 -17.68 -4.12 -22.75
CA LEU A 96 -18.33 -2.83 -22.99
C LEU A 96 -18.41 -2.49 -24.49
N ARG A 97 -17.29 -2.67 -25.22
CA ARG A 97 -17.23 -2.41 -26.67
C ARG A 97 -18.13 -3.34 -27.48
N SER A 98 -18.21 -4.62 -27.06
CA SER A 98 -19.03 -5.63 -27.74
C SER A 98 -20.47 -5.70 -27.22
N MET A 99 -20.86 -4.82 -26.28
CA MET A 99 -22.16 -4.84 -25.58
C MET A 99 -22.48 -6.21 -24.97
N ASN A 100 -21.46 -6.96 -24.57
CA ASN A 100 -21.59 -8.31 -24.04
C ASN A 100 -21.61 -8.29 -22.52
N MET A 101 -22.80 -8.43 -21.94
CA MET A 101 -23.04 -8.37 -20.50
C MET A 101 -22.24 -9.45 -19.73
N TYR A 102 -22.06 -10.62 -20.29
CA TYR A 102 -21.32 -11.71 -19.65
C TYR A 102 -19.82 -11.36 -19.48
N LYS A 103 -19.21 -10.75 -20.50
CA LYS A 103 -17.80 -10.31 -20.40
C LYS A 103 -17.62 -9.18 -19.37
N ILE A 104 -18.58 -8.26 -19.31
CA ILE A 104 -18.56 -7.15 -18.33
C ILE A 104 -18.64 -7.74 -16.92
N MET A 105 -19.57 -8.64 -16.66
CA MET A 105 -19.73 -9.27 -15.35
C MET A 105 -18.47 -10.03 -14.92
N TRP A 106 -17.91 -10.86 -15.80
CA TRP A 106 -16.71 -11.62 -15.49
C TRP A 106 -15.49 -10.71 -15.28
N GLY A 107 -15.31 -9.68 -16.09
CA GLY A 107 -14.23 -8.71 -15.93
C GLY A 107 -14.31 -7.95 -14.60
N ALA A 108 -15.51 -7.49 -14.24
CA ALA A 108 -15.75 -6.82 -12.97
C ALA A 108 -15.53 -7.75 -11.76
N LEU A 109 -16.06 -8.98 -11.83
CA LEU A 109 -15.92 -9.96 -10.76
C LEU A 109 -14.44 -10.32 -10.52
N LEU A 110 -13.69 -10.60 -11.57
CA LEU A 110 -12.27 -10.94 -11.47
C LEU A 110 -11.44 -9.79 -10.91
N SER A 111 -11.71 -8.55 -11.33
CA SER A 111 -11.02 -7.36 -10.80
C SER A 111 -11.35 -7.14 -9.33
N ALA A 112 -12.60 -7.33 -8.92
CA ALA A 112 -13.02 -7.24 -7.53
C ALA A 112 -12.37 -8.35 -6.66
N CYS A 113 -12.37 -9.60 -7.14
CA CYS A 113 -11.70 -10.70 -6.45
C CYS A 113 -10.21 -10.44 -6.27
N LEU A 114 -9.54 -9.89 -7.29
CA LEU A 114 -8.12 -9.55 -7.19
C LEU A 114 -7.88 -8.47 -6.13
N ALA A 115 -8.70 -7.40 -6.11
CA ALA A 115 -8.59 -6.33 -5.13
C ALA A 115 -8.82 -6.82 -3.69
N ILE A 116 -9.86 -7.64 -3.49
CA ILE A 116 -10.17 -8.26 -2.20
C ILE A 116 -9.04 -9.20 -1.77
N GLY A 117 -8.54 -10.04 -2.67
CA GLY A 117 -7.44 -10.95 -2.41
C GLY A 117 -6.15 -10.22 -2.01
N ALA A 118 -5.79 -9.16 -2.73
CA ALA A 118 -4.64 -8.32 -2.40
C ALA A 118 -4.80 -7.66 -1.01
N ASN A 119 -6.00 -7.15 -0.71
CA ASN A 119 -6.29 -6.56 0.60
C ASN A 119 -6.15 -7.59 1.73
N HIS A 120 -6.71 -8.79 1.57
CA HIS A 120 -6.59 -9.86 2.57
C HIS A 120 -5.16 -10.37 2.75
N LEU A 121 -4.40 -10.47 1.66
CA LEU A 121 -2.99 -10.84 1.71
C LEU A 121 -2.17 -9.82 2.53
N LEU A 122 -2.40 -8.53 2.28
CA LEU A 122 -1.73 -7.47 3.03
C LEU A 122 -2.13 -7.45 4.51
N LEU A 123 -3.42 -7.66 4.82
CA LEU A 123 -3.89 -7.83 6.21
C LEU A 123 -3.22 -9.01 6.92
N TRP A 124 -3.07 -10.13 6.22
CA TRP A 124 -2.41 -11.30 6.78
C TRP A 124 -0.92 -11.04 7.04
N LEU A 125 -0.23 -10.34 6.13
CA LEU A 125 1.17 -9.92 6.32
C LEU A 125 1.30 -8.94 7.49
N GLU A 126 0.42 -7.95 7.58
CA GLU A 126 0.36 -6.98 8.68
C GLU A 126 0.23 -7.69 10.03
N ASN A 127 -0.73 -8.62 10.13
CA ASN A 127 -0.96 -9.39 11.36
C ASN A 127 0.27 -10.25 11.74
N LYS A 128 0.94 -10.87 10.78
CA LYS A 128 2.17 -11.63 11.05
C LYS A 128 3.28 -10.73 11.59
N VAL A 129 3.48 -9.57 10.99
CA VAL A 129 4.52 -8.62 11.42
C VAL A 129 4.16 -8.00 12.77
N ALA A 130 2.89 -7.63 12.99
CA ALA A 130 2.41 -7.08 14.26
C ALA A 130 2.53 -8.07 15.43
N VAL A 131 2.33 -9.37 15.19
CA VAL A 131 2.50 -10.41 16.21
C VAL A 131 3.98 -10.61 16.61
N THR A 132 4.91 -10.37 15.67
CA THR A 132 6.35 -10.54 15.91
C THR A 132 6.95 -9.39 16.72
N ILE A 133 6.27 -8.24 16.81
CA ILE A 133 6.76 -7.05 17.52
C ILE A 133 5.92 -6.83 18.78
N PRO A 134 6.47 -7.07 20.00
CA PRO A 134 5.76 -6.81 21.26
C PRO A 134 5.55 -5.30 21.42
N GLY A 135 4.31 -4.84 21.31
CA GLY A 135 3.93 -3.41 21.44
C GLY A 135 2.92 -2.91 20.41
N ALA A 136 2.67 -3.64 19.32
CA ALA A 136 1.70 -3.24 18.30
C ALA A 136 0.22 -3.55 18.65
N LYS A 137 -0.05 -4.21 19.79
CA LYS A 137 -1.39 -4.61 20.27
C LYS A 137 -2.07 -3.54 21.13
N GLY A 138 -2.10 -2.30 20.73
CA GLY A 138 -2.66 -1.26 21.56
C GLY A 138 -3.43 -0.17 20.86
N SER A 139 -4.33 -0.50 19.91
CA SER A 139 -5.38 0.45 19.48
C SER A 139 -6.44 -0.28 18.66
N VAL A 140 -7.35 -0.95 19.32
CA VAL A 140 -8.71 -1.21 18.84
C VAL A 140 -9.63 -0.53 19.82
#